data_0239457d9e4115e7dc64966865c606ce
#
_entry.id   0239457d9e4115e7dc64966865c606ce
#
_cell.length_a   1.000
_cell.length_b   1.000
_cell.length_c   1.000
_cell.angle_alpha   90.00
_cell.angle_beta   90.00
_cell.angle_gamma   90.00
#
_symmetry.space_group_name_H-M   'P 1'
#
loop_
_entity.id
_entity.type
_entity.pdbx_description
1 polymer ?
#
loop_
_entity_poly.entity_id
_entity_poly.type
_entity_poly.pdbx_seq_one_letter_code
_entity_poly.pdbx_strand_id
1 'polypeptide(L)'
;MAGLDPGVSARDQRGDGVNTGDGDDGDRAGGAGGRASGAGGDAVSADVRGGVGAGTDVSMGAGGGAGTVRVGPMVFVRLKLRLVAGNLSGSTQRLLGFVFTALAAFLFGTLGFLATAVLRLAPADIALEAVTVLFTVFLVSWAVVPLLAFGLDDTLDPSRLALFPLRTGQLVTGMFAASVTGVWPLASLAVMAGAVVGLATGIGGVILGAVAVLLHFALCVMISRLVTTSLSGLLRTRRGRDVLAVSVVFFVLAAQLPNLLLNGGLSADPRAVLHGLASVLRWTPSGVAAGSIADGGLTAVAGVVLLAVLIAGAGWLWIAALRRALVSPDASTQGAAVRNSRGLLARVLPDGPLAAVAGKELKYARRDPRGRVGWFAAIAVTGVMAFSLYGDGDGAAGGVLAIAPACIGAVMISIQWCNAFGIDGRSLWMNAVAYGTDRDWRTDIAGRHLAVATIAVPLLLVLATVAALLAGDVRWAVPAALTAWGVLGAGLGVGALTSVLMPYTVPERLNAFTGAAPGQGGVAFVASFGALIGTGLLALPIALPVVLGLTWVSALAVPYGLLLSWGGRRVAGKIAFARYPALLEASSMAT
;
A
#
# COMPACT_ATOMS: atom_id res chain seq x y z
N MET A 1 23.69 60.26 34.84
CA MET A 1 22.84 60.35 36.04
C MET A 1 22.28 58.98 36.24
N ALA A 2 22.94 58.23 37.04
CA ALA A 2 22.65 57.87 38.42
C ALA A 2 21.47 56.89 38.45
N GLY A 3 21.59 55.64 38.71
CA GLY A 3 22.19 54.85 39.81
C GLY A 3 21.00 54.10 40.44
N LEU A 4 20.95 52.97 40.95
CA LEU A 4 21.79 52.07 41.72
C LEU A 4 21.04 50.72 41.85
N ASP A 5 21.76 49.66 41.67
CA ASP A 5 21.56 48.38 42.37
C ASP A 5 21.98 48.53 43.83
N PRO A 6 21.65 47.73 44.79
CA PRO A 6 22.02 46.33 44.99
C PRO A 6 20.96 45.55 45.89
N GLY A 7 20.93 44.22 46.02
CA GLY A 7 21.94 43.27 46.37
C GLY A 7 21.46 42.30 47.45
N VAL A 8 21.99 41.07 47.43
CA VAL A 8 22.38 40.24 48.59
C VAL A 8 21.26 39.48 49.34
N SER A 9 21.26 38.22 49.66
CA SER A 9 22.29 37.26 50.02
C SER A 9 21.68 35.89 50.36
N ALA A 10 22.45 34.88 50.15
CA ALA A 10 22.34 33.48 50.55
C ALA A 10 22.18 33.22 52.06
N ARG A 11 21.70 32.04 52.40
CA ARG A 11 22.10 31.10 53.49
C ARG A 11 21.18 29.91 53.48
N ASP A 12 21.57 28.76 53.08
CA ASP A 12 22.33 27.70 53.76
C ASP A 12 21.86 27.43 55.20
N GLN A 13 21.26 26.25 55.43
CA GLN A 13 21.46 25.44 56.62
C GLN A 13 21.01 23.99 56.45
N ARG A 14 21.99 23.14 56.67
CA ARG A 14 21.92 21.70 56.96
C ARG A 14 21.22 21.44 58.29
N GLY A 15 20.70 20.21 58.48
CA GLY A 15 20.35 19.71 59.79
C GLY A 15 19.96 18.24 59.76
N ASP A 16 20.88 17.40 60.10
CA ASP A 16 20.84 15.97 60.38
C ASP A 16 19.81 15.60 61.46
N GLY A 17 19.36 14.34 61.49
CA GLY A 17 18.66 13.75 62.63
C GLY A 17 18.19 12.33 62.41
N VAL A 18 19.08 11.38 62.59
CA VAL A 18 18.90 9.96 62.94
C VAL A 18 17.95 9.81 64.12
N ASN A 19 16.99 8.87 64.13
CA ASN A 19 16.93 7.90 65.22
C ASN A 19 16.12 6.63 64.92
N THR A 20 16.67 5.54 65.32
CA THR A 20 16.31 4.18 65.54
C THR A 20 15.21 3.98 66.56
N GLY A 21 14.43 2.88 66.48
CA GLY A 21 13.60 2.43 67.57
C GLY A 21 12.84 1.13 67.22
N ASP A 22 13.42 0.05 67.64
CA ASP A 22 12.99 -1.31 67.83
C ASP A 22 11.73 -1.47 68.68
N GLY A 23 11.11 -2.68 68.56
CA GLY A 23 10.20 -3.28 69.57
C GLY A 23 8.98 -3.89 68.92
N ASP A 24 8.88 -5.09 68.56
CA ASP A 24 8.83 -6.43 69.22
C ASP A 24 7.46 -6.72 69.89
N ASP A 25 7.05 -7.95 69.67
CA ASP A 25 6.11 -8.82 70.42
C ASP A 25 4.58 -8.69 70.32
N GLY A 26 4.04 -9.85 70.02
CA GLY A 26 2.91 -10.44 70.75
C GLY A 26 1.71 -10.93 69.97
N ASP A 27 1.73 -12.05 69.44
CA ASP A 27 1.09 -13.37 69.81
C ASP A 27 -0.43 -13.42 70.15
N ARG A 28 -1.06 -14.45 69.61
CA ARG A 28 -2.29 -15.19 70.01
C ARG A 28 -3.63 -14.86 69.34
N ALA A 29 -4.00 -15.74 68.43
CA ALA A 29 -4.92 -16.87 68.65
C ALA A 29 -6.43 -16.56 68.65
N GLY A 30 -7.12 -17.34 67.86
CA GLY A 30 -8.55 -17.69 68.00
C GLY A 30 -9.45 -17.09 66.93
N GLY A 31 -10.05 -17.80 66.06
CA GLY A 31 -10.89 -18.94 66.18
C GLY A 31 -12.20 -18.68 65.47
N ALA A 32 -12.60 -19.63 64.69
CA ALA A 32 -13.98 -19.94 64.31
C ALA A 32 -14.70 -19.12 63.24
N GLY A 33 -14.90 -19.68 62.06
CA GLY A 33 -16.25 -20.17 61.70
C GLY A 33 -17.08 -19.21 60.87
N GLY A 34 -17.21 -19.52 59.60
CA GLY A 34 -18.20 -18.86 58.77
C GLY A 34 -18.24 -19.43 57.35
N ARG A 35 -19.02 -20.49 57.16
CA ARG A 35 -19.40 -20.94 55.82
C ARG A 35 -20.29 -19.89 55.19
N ALA A 36 -19.97 -19.48 53.95
CA ALA A 36 -20.94 -19.00 52.99
C ALA A 36 -20.50 -19.37 51.58
N SER A 37 -21.28 -20.18 50.98
CA SER A 37 -21.44 -20.59 49.62
C SER A 37 -21.49 -19.41 48.67
N GLY A 38 -20.92 -19.55 47.48
CA GLY A 38 -21.19 -18.62 46.37
C GLY A 38 -20.36 -18.94 45.14
N ALA A 39 -20.83 -19.87 44.40
CA ALA A 39 -20.97 -19.91 42.93
C ALA A 39 -19.92 -19.23 42.05
N GLY A 40 -19.25 -20.04 41.25
CA GLY A 40 -19.27 -19.86 39.80
C GLY A 40 -18.19 -18.99 39.22
N GLY A 41 -17.00 -19.51 39.09
CA GLY A 41 -16.00 -19.02 38.16
C GLY A 41 -15.50 -20.21 37.35
N ASP A 42 -16.31 -20.66 36.42
CA ASP A 42 -15.91 -21.68 35.46
C ASP A 42 -14.76 -21.12 34.60
N ALA A 43 -13.56 -21.54 34.95
CA ALA A 43 -12.42 -21.53 34.07
C ALA A 43 -12.77 -22.39 32.85
N VAL A 44 -12.98 -21.74 31.70
CA VAL A 44 -13.00 -22.39 30.40
C VAL A 44 -11.57 -22.83 30.09
N SER A 45 -11.19 -23.98 30.67
CA SER A 45 -10.15 -24.83 30.12
C SER A 45 -10.77 -25.60 28.97
N ALA A 46 -10.95 -24.89 27.83
CA ALA A 46 -11.39 -25.50 26.60
C ALA A 46 -10.35 -26.50 26.13
N ASP A 47 -10.77 -27.69 26.21
CA ASP A 47 -10.38 -28.93 25.61
C ASP A 47 -9.72 -28.75 24.22
N VAL A 48 -8.39 -28.75 24.18
CA VAL A 48 -7.57 -28.85 22.95
C VAL A 48 -7.16 -30.32 22.75
N ARG A 49 -8.05 -31.24 23.04
CA ARG A 49 -7.91 -32.65 22.73
C ARG A 49 -8.98 -33.08 21.73
N GLY A 50 -8.81 -32.69 20.50
CA GLY A 50 -9.70 -33.19 19.44
C GLY A 50 -9.20 -32.76 18.06
N GLY A 51 -8.40 -33.60 17.42
CA GLY A 51 -8.15 -33.45 15.98
C GLY A 51 -6.71 -33.30 15.53
N VAL A 52 -5.76 -34.02 16.11
CA VAL A 52 -4.47 -34.28 15.45
C VAL A 52 -4.54 -35.71 14.92
N GLY A 53 -5.24 -35.85 13.83
CA GLY A 53 -5.28 -37.09 13.04
C GLY A 53 -4.66 -36.82 11.68
N ALA A 54 -3.61 -37.59 11.37
CA ALA A 54 -3.01 -37.86 10.08
C ALA A 54 -2.12 -36.74 9.47
N GLY A 55 -0.81 -36.97 9.52
CA GLY A 55 0.15 -36.46 8.54
C GLY A 55 1.04 -35.31 8.98
N THR A 56 1.57 -35.34 10.20
CA THR A 56 2.74 -34.54 10.55
C THR A 56 3.96 -35.48 10.61
N ASP A 57 4.74 -35.53 9.53
CA ASP A 57 6.10 -36.07 9.58
C ASP A 57 6.98 -35.13 10.41
N VAL A 58 6.80 -35.19 11.73
CA VAL A 58 7.73 -34.62 12.71
C VAL A 58 8.65 -35.78 13.11
N SER A 59 9.70 -36.03 12.33
CA SER A 59 10.74 -36.95 12.77
C SER A 59 11.61 -36.25 13.81
N MET A 60 11.41 -36.55 15.09
CA MET A 60 12.37 -36.23 16.13
C MET A 60 13.58 -37.15 16.00
N GLY A 61 14.67 -36.66 15.41
CA GLY A 61 15.96 -37.34 15.45
C GLY A 61 16.54 -37.25 16.85
N ALA A 62 16.61 -38.35 17.56
CA ALA A 62 17.31 -38.50 18.83
C ALA A 62 18.84 -38.31 18.57
N GLY A 63 19.36 -37.14 18.94
CA GLY A 63 20.78 -36.82 18.89
C GLY A 63 21.00 -35.45 19.54
N GLY A 64 21.64 -35.45 20.71
CA GLY A 64 21.86 -34.27 21.58
C GLY A 64 22.60 -33.11 20.91
N GLY A 65 21.86 -32.13 20.50
CA GLY A 65 22.24 -30.83 20.01
C GLY A 65 20.96 -30.08 19.74
N ALA A 66 20.86 -28.78 19.98
CA ALA A 66 19.64 -27.97 19.84
C ALA A 66 18.84 -28.38 18.58
N GLY A 67 17.82 -29.21 18.77
CA GLY A 67 17.11 -29.92 17.72
C GLY A 67 16.38 -28.97 16.79
N THR A 68 16.92 -28.76 15.59
CA THR A 68 16.22 -28.04 14.52
C THR A 68 15.05 -28.89 14.03
N VAL A 69 13.84 -28.47 14.30
CA VAL A 69 12.62 -29.12 13.80
C VAL A 69 12.58 -29.02 12.27
N ARG A 70 12.43 -30.12 11.57
CA ARG A 70 12.25 -30.14 10.12
C ARG A 70 10.79 -29.81 9.79
N VAL A 71 10.54 -28.59 9.34
CA VAL A 71 9.21 -28.13 8.92
C VAL A 71 9.16 -28.08 7.38
N GLY A 72 8.24 -28.82 6.80
CA GLY A 72 8.04 -28.80 5.33
C GLY A 72 7.31 -27.52 4.87
N PRO A 73 7.44 -27.13 3.57
CA PRO A 73 6.84 -25.92 3.01
C PRO A 73 5.30 -25.90 3.12
N MET A 74 4.66 -27.07 3.11
CA MET A 74 3.19 -27.19 3.23
C MET A 74 2.65 -26.66 4.57
N VAL A 75 3.45 -26.67 5.64
CA VAL A 75 3.07 -26.09 6.92
C VAL A 75 2.86 -24.58 6.81
N PHE A 76 3.72 -23.88 6.05
CA PHE A 76 3.60 -22.45 5.79
C PHE A 76 2.38 -22.13 4.93
N VAL A 77 2.08 -22.97 3.93
CA VAL A 77 0.86 -22.84 3.12
C VAL A 77 -0.38 -22.99 3.99
N ARG A 78 -0.44 -24.06 4.81
CA ARG A 78 -1.56 -24.27 5.74
C ARG A 78 -1.71 -23.13 6.75
N LEU A 79 -0.58 -22.64 7.28
CA LEU A 79 -0.58 -21.49 8.19
C LEU A 79 -1.17 -20.25 7.51
N LYS A 80 -0.72 -19.93 6.29
CA LYS A 80 -1.26 -18.82 5.51
C LYS A 80 -2.77 -18.96 5.29
N LEU A 81 -3.22 -20.13 4.83
CA LEU A 81 -4.64 -20.37 4.57
C LEU A 81 -5.48 -20.26 5.86
N ARG A 82 -4.99 -20.75 6.99
CA ARG A 82 -5.66 -20.59 8.30
C ARG A 82 -5.73 -19.12 8.74
N LEU A 83 -4.65 -18.36 8.54
CA LEU A 83 -4.64 -16.92 8.86
C LEU A 83 -5.64 -16.17 7.98
N VAL A 84 -5.69 -16.47 6.68
CA VAL A 84 -6.69 -15.89 5.77
C VAL A 84 -8.11 -16.27 6.21
N ALA A 85 -8.37 -17.54 6.46
CA ALA A 85 -9.67 -18.02 6.91
C ALA A 85 -10.10 -17.38 8.25
N GLY A 86 -9.20 -17.28 9.23
CA GLY A 86 -9.44 -16.61 10.50
C GLY A 86 -9.76 -15.11 10.34
N ASN A 87 -9.08 -14.43 9.42
CA ASN A 87 -9.38 -13.04 9.11
C ASN A 87 -10.75 -12.84 8.46
N LEU A 88 -11.24 -13.83 7.69
CA LEU A 88 -12.53 -13.75 7.00
C LEU A 88 -13.71 -13.99 7.93
N SER A 89 -13.54 -14.84 8.95
CA SER A 89 -14.61 -15.14 9.92
C SER A 89 -14.92 -13.99 10.89
N GLY A 90 -14.06 -12.97 10.95
CA GLY A 90 -14.17 -11.88 11.93
C GLY A 90 -15.08 -10.71 11.55
N SER A 91 -15.39 -10.47 10.26
CA SER A 91 -16.30 -9.38 9.86
C SER A 91 -16.80 -9.53 8.42
N THR A 92 -18.07 -9.13 8.21
CA THR A 92 -18.70 -9.13 6.87
C THR A 92 -17.94 -8.25 5.86
N GLN A 93 -17.38 -7.13 6.32
CA GLN A 93 -16.61 -6.22 5.45
C GLN A 93 -15.33 -6.88 4.91
N ARG A 94 -14.63 -7.67 5.74
CA ARG A 94 -13.43 -8.41 5.30
C ARG A 94 -13.78 -9.51 4.32
N LEU A 95 -14.90 -10.21 4.57
CA LEU A 95 -15.41 -11.22 3.65
C LEU A 95 -15.76 -10.59 2.29
N LEU A 96 -16.50 -9.48 2.27
CA LEU A 96 -16.83 -8.76 1.03
C LEU A 96 -15.58 -8.28 0.29
N GLY A 97 -14.62 -7.71 1.01
CA GLY A 97 -13.33 -7.29 0.44
C GLY A 97 -12.57 -8.45 -0.21
N PHE A 98 -12.55 -9.61 0.45
CA PHE A 98 -11.93 -10.81 -0.10
C PHE A 98 -12.67 -11.34 -1.34
N VAL A 99 -14.00 -11.44 -1.28
CA VAL A 99 -14.82 -11.90 -2.42
C VAL A 99 -14.62 -10.98 -3.64
N PHE A 100 -14.63 -9.66 -3.42
CA PHE A 100 -14.39 -8.72 -4.51
C PHE A 100 -12.97 -8.87 -5.10
N THR A 101 -11.96 -9.02 -4.25
CA THR A 101 -10.56 -9.24 -4.69
C THR A 101 -10.41 -10.56 -5.44
N ALA A 102 -11.09 -11.62 -4.98
CA ALA A 102 -11.08 -12.92 -5.65
C ALA A 102 -11.79 -12.87 -7.00
N LEU A 103 -12.92 -12.17 -7.09
CA LEU A 103 -13.64 -11.96 -8.35
C LEU A 103 -12.80 -11.14 -9.33
N ALA A 104 -12.18 -10.06 -8.88
CA ALA A 104 -11.30 -9.24 -9.72
C ALA A 104 -10.09 -10.06 -10.24
N ALA A 105 -9.46 -10.86 -9.38
CA ALA A 105 -8.37 -11.74 -9.79
C ALA A 105 -8.83 -12.83 -10.76
N PHE A 106 -10.00 -13.40 -10.55
CA PHE A 106 -10.60 -14.39 -11.46
C PHE A 106 -10.87 -13.79 -12.85
N LEU A 107 -11.52 -12.61 -12.90
CA LEU A 107 -11.77 -11.91 -14.16
C LEU A 107 -10.46 -11.55 -14.87
N PHE A 108 -9.49 -11.00 -14.14
CA PHE A 108 -8.16 -10.68 -14.68
C PHE A 108 -7.47 -11.92 -15.23
N GLY A 109 -7.45 -13.03 -14.49
CA GLY A 109 -6.85 -14.29 -14.91
C GLY A 109 -7.52 -14.88 -16.15
N THR A 110 -8.87 -14.90 -16.17
CA THR A 110 -9.64 -15.45 -17.28
C THR A 110 -9.51 -14.61 -18.56
N LEU A 111 -9.73 -13.29 -18.44
CA LEU A 111 -9.60 -12.38 -19.59
C LEU A 111 -8.18 -12.33 -20.12
N GLY A 112 -7.18 -12.31 -19.21
CA GLY A 112 -5.79 -12.34 -19.60
C GLY A 112 -5.37 -13.67 -20.24
N PHE A 113 -5.86 -14.81 -19.75
CA PHE A 113 -5.67 -16.11 -20.39
C PHE A 113 -6.23 -16.12 -21.81
N LEU A 114 -7.49 -15.67 -21.98
CA LEU A 114 -8.12 -15.61 -23.29
C LEU A 114 -7.38 -14.65 -24.24
N ALA A 115 -6.98 -13.47 -23.74
CA ALA A 115 -6.22 -12.50 -24.54
C ALA A 115 -4.90 -13.07 -25.05
N THR A 116 -4.15 -13.80 -24.20
CA THR A 116 -2.89 -14.44 -24.60
C THR A 116 -3.10 -15.67 -25.47
N ALA A 117 -4.16 -16.44 -25.25
CA ALA A 117 -4.50 -17.60 -26.07
C ALA A 117 -4.96 -17.19 -27.49
N VAL A 118 -5.69 -16.07 -27.64
CA VAL A 118 -6.12 -15.52 -28.93
C VAL A 118 -4.95 -15.09 -29.81
N LEU A 119 -3.75 -14.82 -29.24
CA LEU A 119 -2.54 -14.57 -30.02
C LEU A 119 -2.18 -15.72 -30.98
N ARG A 120 -2.75 -16.90 -30.79
CA ARG A 120 -2.68 -18.02 -31.78
C ARG A 120 -3.16 -17.65 -33.17
N LEU A 121 -4.06 -16.68 -33.26
CA LEU A 121 -4.64 -16.21 -34.51
C LEU A 121 -3.82 -15.08 -35.16
N ALA A 122 -2.87 -14.52 -34.43
CA ALA A 122 -1.96 -13.48 -34.92
C ALA A 122 -0.75 -14.08 -35.66
N PRO A 123 -0.07 -13.30 -36.52
CA PRO A 123 1.24 -13.67 -37.05
C PRO A 123 2.22 -14.04 -35.92
N ALA A 124 3.02 -15.10 -36.13
CA ALA A 124 3.86 -15.66 -35.08
C ALA A 124 4.91 -14.66 -34.51
N ASP A 125 5.42 -13.77 -35.35
CA ASP A 125 6.31 -12.67 -34.95
C ASP A 125 5.62 -11.71 -33.99
N ILE A 126 4.43 -11.24 -34.31
CA ILE A 126 3.63 -10.32 -33.48
C ILE A 126 3.24 -11.00 -32.16
N ALA A 127 2.83 -12.27 -32.22
CA ALA A 127 2.48 -13.02 -31.02
C ALA A 127 3.67 -13.17 -30.06
N LEU A 128 4.86 -13.51 -30.58
CA LEU A 128 6.09 -13.62 -29.78
C LEU A 128 6.50 -12.26 -29.17
N GLU A 129 6.45 -11.20 -29.95
CA GLU A 129 6.77 -9.85 -29.49
C GLU A 129 5.81 -9.40 -28.38
N ALA A 130 4.49 -9.61 -28.56
CA ALA A 130 3.48 -9.26 -27.57
C ALA A 130 3.67 -10.03 -26.26
N VAL A 131 3.93 -11.34 -26.31
CA VAL A 131 4.20 -12.16 -25.12
C VAL A 131 5.51 -11.74 -24.44
N THR A 132 6.55 -11.41 -25.20
CA THR A 132 7.82 -10.90 -24.65
C THR A 132 7.62 -9.63 -23.82
N VAL A 133 6.88 -8.66 -24.37
CA VAL A 133 6.54 -7.44 -23.67
C VAL A 133 5.67 -7.73 -22.45
N LEU A 134 4.63 -8.55 -22.60
CA LEU A 134 3.72 -8.93 -21.52
C LEU A 134 4.47 -9.59 -20.35
N PHE A 135 5.33 -10.57 -20.62
CA PHE A 135 6.12 -11.25 -19.60
C PHE A 135 7.08 -10.30 -18.90
N THR A 136 7.63 -9.31 -19.62
CA THR A 136 8.46 -8.27 -19.01
C THR A 136 7.63 -7.37 -18.10
N VAL A 137 6.42 -6.98 -18.52
CA VAL A 137 5.47 -6.23 -17.68
C VAL A 137 5.12 -7.04 -16.42
N PHE A 138 4.91 -8.35 -16.51
CA PHE A 138 4.69 -9.20 -15.34
C PHE A 138 5.90 -9.20 -14.41
N LEU A 139 7.11 -9.39 -14.93
CA LEU A 139 8.34 -9.42 -14.13
C LEU A 139 8.53 -8.10 -13.37
N VAL A 140 8.38 -6.97 -14.06
CA VAL A 140 8.47 -5.63 -13.47
C VAL A 140 7.34 -5.41 -12.47
N SER A 141 6.11 -5.79 -12.81
CA SER A 141 4.95 -5.66 -11.92
C SER A 141 5.13 -6.46 -10.64
N TRP A 142 5.60 -7.71 -10.72
CA TRP A 142 5.90 -8.53 -9.54
C TRP A 142 7.03 -7.96 -8.68
N ALA A 143 7.98 -7.22 -9.25
CA ALA A 143 9.01 -6.53 -8.50
C ALA A 143 8.49 -5.27 -7.81
N VAL A 144 7.57 -4.53 -8.46
CA VAL A 144 7.15 -3.18 -8.06
C VAL A 144 5.80 -3.19 -7.32
N VAL A 145 4.79 -3.93 -7.81
CA VAL A 145 3.43 -3.92 -7.24
C VAL A 145 3.39 -4.29 -5.76
N PRO A 146 4.13 -5.29 -5.25
CA PRO A 146 4.15 -5.59 -3.82
C PRO A 146 4.73 -4.46 -2.96
N LEU A 147 5.52 -3.58 -3.55
CA LEU A 147 6.03 -2.37 -2.88
C LEU A 147 4.99 -1.26 -2.84
N LEU A 148 4.15 -1.17 -3.87
CA LEU A 148 3.13 -0.14 -4.04
C LEU A 148 1.77 -0.58 -3.52
N ALA A 149 1.48 -1.88 -3.62
CA ALA A 149 0.18 -2.43 -3.26
C ALA A 149 0.11 -2.76 -1.78
N PHE A 150 -0.95 -2.30 -1.21
CA PHE A 150 -1.43 -2.40 0.15
C PHE A 150 -1.31 -3.81 0.77
N GLY A 151 -0.14 -4.21 1.24
CA GLY A 151 0.03 -5.40 2.08
C GLY A 151 -0.54 -6.71 1.53
N LEU A 152 -0.58 -6.87 0.21
CA LEU A 152 -1.26 -8.00 -0.45
C LEU A 152 -0.72 -9.38 -0.03
N ASP A 153 0.46 -9.47 0.58
CA ASP A 153 1.05 -10.77 0.90
C ASP A 153 1.94 -10.82 2.15
N ASP A 154 1.81 -9.88 3.09
CA ASP A 154 2.56 -9.86 4.36
C ASP A 154 1.88 -10.66 5.48
N THR A 155 1.09 -11.69 5.12
CA THR A 155 0.50 -12.59 6.12
C THR A 155 1.53 -13.35 6.94
N LEU A 156 2.75 -13.53 6.39
CA LEU A 156 3.87 -14.19 7.05
C LEU A 156 5.07 -13.24 7.16
N ASP A 157 5.21 -12.56 8.30
CA ASP A 157 6.37 -11.71 8.60
C ASP A 157 7.59 -12.58 8.96
N PRO A 158 8.72 -12.47 8.20
CA PRO A 158 9.94 -13.20 8.50
C PRO A 158 10.47 -12.94 9.90
N SER A 159 10.27 -11.75 10.47
CA SER A 159 10.75 -11.40 11.79
C SER A 159 10.04 -12.17 12.91
N ARG A 160 8.75 -12.47 12.74
CA ARG A 160 7.99 -13.32 13.68
C ARG A 160 8.39 -14.78 13.55
N LEU A 161 8.68 -15.24 12.34
CA LEU A 161 9.13 -16.60 12.08
C LEU A 161 10.56 -16.85 12.54
N ALA A 162 11.38 -15.81 12.67
CA ALA A 162 12.75 -15.89 13.21
C ALA A 162 12.80 -16.28 14.70
N LEU A 163 11.68 -16.15 15.44
CA LEU A 163 11.57 -16.61 16.84
C LEU A 163 11.52 -18.14 16.95
N PHE A 164 11.27 -18.86 15.86
CA PHE A 164 11.24 -20.31 15.85
C PHE A 164 12.61 -20.86 15.39
N PRO A 165 13.04 -22.02 15.87
CA PRO A 165 14.33 -22.65 15.51
C PRO A 165 14.30 -23.24 14.12
N LEU A 166 14.04 -22.40 13.10
CA LEU A 166 13.94 -22.78 11.69
C LEU A 166 15.29 -22.56 10.99
N ARG A 167 15.68 -23.50 10.12
CA ARG A 167 16.81 -23.27 9.23
C ARG A 167 16.46 -22.25 8.16
N THR A 168 17.38 -21.40 7.75
CA THR A 168 17.16 -20.36 6.72
C THR A 168 16.59 -20.96 5.43
N GLY A 169 17.03 -22.15 5.01
CA GLY A 169 16.50 -22.85 3.84
C GLY A 169 15.02 -23.25 3.98
N GLN A 170 14.60 -23.71 5.16
CA GLN A 170 13.20 -24.04 5.44
C GLN A 170 12.32 -22.78 5.44
N LEU A 171 12.85 -21.69 5.99
CA LEU A 171 12.16 -20.40 5.99
C LEU A 171 11.95 -19.88 4.56
N VAL A 172 12.99 -19.92 3.73
CA VAL A 172 12.94 -19.48 2.32
C VAL A 172 11.96 -20.33 1.50
N THR A 173 12.08 -21.67 1.57
CA THR A 173 11.18 -22.57 0.82
C THR A 173 9.73 -22.47 1.30
N GLY A 174 9.53 -22.32 2.61
CA GLY A 174 8.21 -22.12 3.20
C GLY A 174 7.58 -20.79 2.80
N MET A 175 8.34 -19.70 2.84
CA MET A 175 7.89 -18.38 2.42
C MET A 175 7.63 -18.33 0.90
N PHE A 176 8.44 -18.99 0.08
CA PHE A 176 8.20 -19.10 -1.34
C PHE A 176 6.88 -19.82 -1.62
N ALA A 177 6.68 -21.00 -1.03
CA ALA A 177 5.45 -21.78 -1.18
C ALA A 177 4.21 -20.99 -0.73
N ALA A 178 4.31 -20.26 0.39
CA ALA A 178 3.25 -19.38 0.84
C ALA A 178 3.01 -18.21 -0.14
N SER A 179 4.05 -17.68 -0.79
CA SER A 179 3.93 -16.57 -1.75
C SER A 179 3.19 -16.97 -3.03
N VAL A 180 3.40 -18.19 -3.50
CA VAL A 180 2.68 -18.75 -4.65
C VAL A 180 1.20 -19.00 -4.35
N THR A 181 0.87 -19.19 -3.06
CA THR A 181 -0.50 -19.47 -2.64
C THR A 181 -1.28 -18.16 -2.45
N GLY A 182 -2.20 -17.87 -3.38
CA GLY A 182 -3.04 -16.68 -3.32
C GLY A 182 -3.82 -16.47 -4.61
N VAL A 183 -4.82 -15.60 -4.58
CA VAL A 183 -5.69 -15.36 -5.76
C VAL A 183 -4.94 -14.63 -6.89
N TRP A 184 -4.12 -13.64 -6.59
CA TRP A 184 -3.34 -12.91 -7.58
C TRP A 184 -2.20 -13.72 -8.22
N PRO A 185 -1.39 -14.50 -7.45
CA PRO A 185 -0.44 -15.45 -8.03
C PRO A 185 -1.09 -16.42 -9.02
N LEU A 186 -2.22 -17.01 -8.65
CA LEU A 186 -2.94 -17.95 -9.53
C LEU A 186 -3.48 -17.25 -10.79
N ALA A 187 -4.03 -16.05 -10.66
CA ALA A 187 -4.48 -15.25 -11.80
C ALA A 187 -3.32 -14.90 -12.75
N SER A 188 -2.17 -14.49 -12.22
CA SER A 188 -0.96 -14.21 -13.01
C SER A 188 -0.46 -15.45 -13.75
N LEU A 189 -0.44 -16.61 -13.06
CA LEU A 189 -0.06 -17.87 -13.68
C LEU A 189 -1.04 -18.27 -14.79
N ALA A 190 -2.35 -18.04 -14.62
CA ALA A 190 -3.35 -18.29 -15.65
C ALA A 190 -3.09 -17.46 -16.91
N VAL A 191 -2.83 -16.15 -16.77
CA VAL A 191 -2.48 -15.29 -17.91
C VAL A 191 -1.24 -15.80 -18.65
N MET A 192 -0.19 -16.15 -17.90
CA MET A 192 1.05 -16.70 -18.50
C MET A 192 0.82 -18.06 -19.17
N ALA A 193 -0.04 -18.91 -18.61
CA ALA A 193 -0.39 -20.21 -19.18
C ALA A 193 -1.12 -20.06 -20.54
N GLY A 194 -1.93 -19.02 -20.71
CA GLY A 194 -2.57 -18.70 -21.98
C GLY A 194 -1.56 -18.44 -23.10
N ALA A 195 -0.36 -17.92 -22.79
CA ALA A 195 0.72 -17.74 -23.77
C ALA A 195 1.26 -19.08 -24.32
N VAL A 196 1.19 -20.16 -23.55
CA VAL A 196 1.54 -21.51 -24.07
C VAL A 196 0.54 -21.92 -25.15
N VAL A 197 -0.75 -21.68 -24.93
CA VAL A 197 -1.81 -21.93 -25.94
C VAL A 197 -1.59 -21.05 -27.17
N GLY A 198 -1.19 -19.78 -26.96
CA GLY A 198 -1.01 -18.80 -28.03
C GLY A 198 0.21 -19.05 -28.92
N LEU A 199 1.35 -19.48 -28.33
CA LEU A 199 2.62 -19.57 -29.06
C LEU A 199 3.11 -20.99 -29.34
N ALA A 200 2.80 -21.97 -28.45
CA ALA A 200 3.42 -23.28 -28.55
C ALA A 200 3.08 -24.03 -29.84
N THR A 201 4.09 -24.62 -30.46
CA THR A 201 3.97 -25.46 -31.64
C THR A 201 4.34 -26.89 -31.31
N GLY A 202 3.45 -27.83 -31.60
CA GLY A 202 3.64 -29.25 -31.31
C GLY A 202 3.72 -29.59 -29.81
N ILE A 203 3.86 -30.90 -29.52
CA ILE A 203 3.87 -31.41 -28.12
C ILE A 203 5.12 -30.93 -27.38
N GLY A 204 6.29 -30.90 -28.04
CA GLY A 204 7.52 -30.40 -27.43
C GLY A 204 7.44 -28.95 -26.99
N GLY A 205 6.87 -28.07 -27.83
CA GLY A 205 6.63 -26.65 -27.51
C GLY A 205 5.68 -26.48 -26.34
N VAL A 206 4.64 -27.30 -26.23
CA VAL A 206 3.69 -27.27 -25.09
C VAL A 206 4.41 -27.66 -23.78
N ILE A 207 5.18 -28.74 -23.79
CA ILE A 207 5.89 -29.20 -22.58
C ILE A 207 6.96 -28.19 -22.15
N LEU A 208 7.84 -27.80 -23.06
CA LEU A 208 8.92 -26.83 -22.77
C LEU A 208 8.32 -25.45 -22.43
N GLY A 209 7.26 -25.04 -23.12
CA GLY A 209 6.53 -23.81 -22.85
C GLY A 209 5.89 -23.80 -21.46
N ALA A 210 5.25 -24.89 -21.05
CA ALA A 210 4.71 -25.03 -19.69
C ALA A 210 5.80 -24.93 -18.63
N VAL A 211 6.95 -25.58 -18.84
CA VAL A 211 8.10 -25.50 -17.94
C VAL A 211 8.65 -24.06 -17.91
N ALA A 212 8.81 -23.41 -19.08
CA ALA A 212 9.29 -22.04 -19.17
C ALA A 212 8.35 -21.05 -18.43
N VAL A 213 7.04 -21.20 -18.56
CA VAL A 213 6.03 -20.40 -17.83
C VAL A 213 6.15 -20.61 -16.32
N LEU A 214 6.24 -21.86 -15.86
CA LEU A 214 6.39 -22.14 -14.42
C LEU A 214 7.69 -21.54 -13.86
N LEU A 215 8.79 -21.64 -14.60
CA LEU A 215 10.06 -21.06 -14.21
C LEU A 215 10.00 -19.52 -14.24
N HIS A 216 9.42 -18.93 -15.28
CA HIS A 216 9.27 -17.48 -15.35
C HIS A 216 8.39 -16.93 -14.21
N PHE A 217 7.29 -17.59 -13.91
CA PHE A 217 6.44 -17.27 -12.77
C PHE A 217 7.21 -17.40 -11.43
N ALA A 218 7.97 -18.49 -11.26
CA ALA A 218 8.82 -18.67 -10.08
C ALA A 218 9.87 -17.54 -9.97
N LEU A 219 10.46 -17.11 -11.08
CA LEU A 219 11.39 -15.99 -11.13
C LEU A 219 10.71 -14.68 -10.72
N CYS A 220 9.49 -14.41 -11.21
CA CYS A 220 8.70 -13.24 -10.80
C CYS A 220 8.49 -13.21 -9.29
N VAL A 221 8.06 -14.32 -8.69
CA VAL A 221 7.87 -14.43 -7.24
C VAL A 221 9.18 -14.27 -6.49
N MET A 222 10.27 -14.86 -6.97
CA MET A 222 11.58 -14.80 -6.34
C MET A 222 12.15 -13.38 -6.36
N ILE A 223 12.05 -12.68 -7.48
CA ILE A 223 12.47 -11.27 -7.61
C ILE A 223 11.63 -10.39 -6.71
N SER A 224 10.32 -10.61 -6.66
CA SER A 224 9.42 -9.90 -5.74
C SER A 224 9.90 -10.00 -4.29
N ARG A 225 10.22 -11.21 -3.83
CA ARG A 225 10.72 -11.45 -2.47
C ARG A 225 12.13 -10.90 -2.23
N LEU A 226 13.00 -10.99 -3.22
CA LEU A 226 14.34 -10.40 -3.16
C LEU A 226 14.24 -8.88 -3.00
N VAL A 227 13.44 -8.21 -3.84
CA VAL A 227 13.27 -6.76 -3.84
C VAL A 227 12.65 -6.29 -2.53
N THR A 228 11.55 -6.90 -2.08
CA THR A 228 10.88 -6.53 -0.82
C THR A 228 11.79 -6.72 0.39
N THR A 229 12.54 -7.83 0.45
CA THR A 229 13.47 -8.10 1.56
C THR A 229 14.68 -7.16 1.55
N SER A 230 15.28 -6.91 0.39
CA SER A 230 16.44 -6.02 0.24
C SER A 230 16.08 -4.57 0.54
N LEU A 231 14.91 -4.15 0.06
CA LEU A 231 14.45 -2.78 0.19
C LEU A 231 14.02 -2.44 1.62
N SER A 232 13.56 -3.42 2.39
CA SER A 232 13.24 -3.24 3.81
C SER A 232 14.45 -2.74 4.61
N GLY A 233 15.65 -3.15 4.26
CA GLY A 233 16.91 -2.66 4.84
C GLY A 233 17.25 -1.21 4.42
N LEU A 234 17.06 -0.87 3.14
CA LEU A 234 17.28 0.48 2.60
C LEU A 234 16.31 1.50 3.19
N LEU A 235 15.05 1.11 3.39
CA LEU A 235 13.99 1.96 3.97
C LEU A 235 14.25 2.39 5.42
N ARG A 236 15.16 1.72 6.12
CA ARG A 236 15.61 2.12 7.46
C ARG A 236 16.47 3.38 7.42
N THR A 237 17.07 3.74 6.28
CA THR A 237 17.90 4.94 6.11
C THR A 237 17.13 6.11 5.52
N ARG A 238 17.46 7.36 5.87
CA ARG A 238 16.85 8.56 5.27
C ARG A 238 17.10 8.60 3.76
N ARG A 239 18.33 8.35 3.31
CA ARG A 239 18.70 8.33 1.89
C ARG A 239 17.95 7.26 1.11
N GLY A 240 17.80 6.05 1.68
CA GLY A 240 17.05 4.97 1.03
C GLY A 240 15.57 5.31 0.81
N ARG A 241 14.95 6.01 1.76
CA ARG A 241 13.56 6.48 1.61
C ARG A 241 13.40 7.55 0.52
N ASP A 242 14.37 8.45 0.40
CA ASP A 242 14.34 9.50 -0.62
C ASP A 242 14.60 8.92 -2.01
N VAL A 243 15.57 8.00 -2.15
CA VAL A 243 15.82 7.25 -3.40
C VAL A 243 14.58 6.47 -3.82
N LEU A 244 13.91 5.84 -2.86
CA LEU A 244 12.72 5.06 -3.15
C LEU A 244 11.54 5.93 -3.60
N ALA A 245 11.34 7.11 -2.99
CA ALA A 245 10.34 8.07 -3.45
C ALA A 245 10.59 8.51 -4.90
N VAL A 246 11.84 8.77 -5.27
CA VAL A 246 12.24 9.08 -6.66
C VAL A 246 12.03 7.86 -7.58
N SER A 247 12.36 6.65 -7.10
CA SER A 247 12.15 5.43 -7.88
C SER A 247 10.68 5.18 -8.22
N VAL A 248 9.74 5.54 -7.33
CA VAL A 248 8.29 5.45 -7.63
C VAL A 248 7.92 6.33 -8.82
N VAL A 249 8.41 7.57 -8.84
CA VAL A 249 8.17 8.47 -9.97
C VAL A 249 8.69 7.85 -11.25
N PHE A 250 9.91 7.30 -11.21
CA PHE A 250 10.50 6.61 -12.35
C PHE A 250 9.67 5.40 -12.80
N PHE A 251 9.19 4.55 -11.87
CA PHE A 251 8.35 3.41 -12.21
C PHE A 251 6.97 3.80 -12.75
N VAL A 252 6.36 4.86 -12.20
CA VAL A 252 5.10 5.40 -12.73
C VAL A 252 5.31 5.93 -14.15
N LEU A 253 6.39 6.65 -14.41
CA LEU A 253 6.77 7.13 -15.74
C LEU A 253 7.04 5.95 -16.69
N ALA A 254 7.80 4.95 -16.25
CA ALA A 254 8.09 3.76 -17.04
C ALA A 254 6.82 2.94 -17.35
N ALA A 255 5.88 2.86 -16.43
CA ALA A 255 4.59 2.20 -16.65
C ALA A 255 3.72 2.92 -17.68
N GLN A 256 3.96 4.20 -17.90
CA GLN A 256 3.27 4.99 -18.93
C GLN A 256 3.95 4.94 -20.31
N LEU A 257 5.19 4.42 -20.39
CA LEU A 257 5.89 4.28 -21.66
C LEU A 257 5.07 3.56 -22.73
N PRO A 258 4.41 2.41 -22.47
CA PRO A 258 3.56 1.76 -23.47
C PRO A 258 2.41 2.65 -23.94
N ASN A 259 1.79 3.42 -23.04
CA ASN A 259 0.71 4.34 -23.36
C ASN A 259 1.20 5.51 -24.23
N LEU A 260 2.37 6.08 -23.89
CA LEU A 260 3.02 7.14 -24.68
C LEU A 260 3.37 6.66 -26.09
N LEU A 261 3.83 5.42 -26.21
CA LEU A 261 4.24 4.83 -27.48
C LEU A 261 3.03 4.43 -28.34
N LEU A 262 1.94 3.96 -27.71
CA LEU A 262 0.73 3.52 -28.43
C LEU A 262 -0.19 4.67 -28.85
N ASN A 263 -0.19 5.78 -28.10
CA ASN A 263 -1.08 6.92 -28.38
C ASN A 263 -0.44 8.03 -29.21
N GLY A 264 0.62 7.73 -29.96
CA GLY A 264 1.10 8.64 -30.99
C GLY A 264 1.91 9.84 -30.52
N GLY A 265 2.24 9.93 -29.22
CA GLY A 265 3.12 11.00 -28.71
C GLY A 265 4.50 11.05 -29.37
N LEU A 266 4.81 10.05 -30.22
CA LEU A 266 6.00 9.96 -31.05
C LEU A 266 5.67 9.65 -32.51
N SER A 267 4.45 9.81 -33.00
CA SER A 267 4.03 9.57 -34.40
C SER A 267 4.54 8.23 -35.01
N ALA A 268 4.80 7.23 -34.15
CA ALA A 268 5.38 5.96 -34.56
C ALA A 268 4.27 4.93 -34.84
N ASP A 269 4.44 4.16 -35.90
CA ASP A 269 3.63 2.97 -36.17
C ASP A 269 3.64 2.05 -34.93
N PRO A 270 2.49 1.70 -34.33
CA PRO A 270 2.40 0.82 -33.16
C PRO A 270 3.17 -0.50 -33.33
N ARG A 271 3.22 -0.99 -34.57
CA ARG A 271 3.96 -2.21 -34.92
C ARG A 271 5.47 -2.03 -34.85
N ALA A 272 5.98 -0.88 -35.33
CA ALA A 272 7.41 -0.55 -35.23
C ALA A 272 7.84 -0.38 -33.75
N VAL A 273 6.96 0.20 -32.92
CA VAL A 273 7.21 0.34 -31.47
C VAL A 273 7.26 -1.01 -30.78
N LEU A 274 6.27 -1.88 -31.04
CA LEU A 274 6.23 -3.24 -30.47
C LEU A 274 7.49 -4.01 -30.85
N HIS A 275 7.88 -3.98 -32.14
CA HIS A 275 9.09 -4.60 -32.63
C HIS A 275 10.35 -4.04 -31.97
N GLY A 276 10.47 -2.71 -31.88
CA GLY A 276 11.59 -2.04 -31.21
C GLY A 276 11.74 -2.43 -29.75
N LEU A 277 10.64 -2.46 -29.00
CA LEU A 277 10.64 -2.91 -27.60
C LEU A 277 11.02 -4.38 -27.50
N ALA A 278 10.37 -5.25 -28.27
CA ALA A 278 10.60 -6.68 -28.24
C ALA A 278 12.04 -7.04 -28.63
N SER A 279 12.64 -6.33 -29.58
CA SER A 279 14.03 -6.54 -30.00
C SER A 279 15.05 -6.34 -28.88
N VAL A 280 14.80 -5.41 -27.97
CA VAL A 280 15.62 -5.18 -26.77
C VAL A 280 15.24 -6.20 -25.67
N LEU A 281 13.96 -6.41 -25.43
CA LEU A 281 13.44 -7.24 -24.33
C LEU A 281 13.67 -8.74 -24.57
N ARG A 282 13.89 -9.20 -25.78
CA ARG A 282 14.19 -10.61 -26.10
C ARG A 282 15.39 -11.16 -25.34
N TRP A 283 16.34 -10.31 -24.97
CA TRP A 283 17.53 -10.68 -24.20
C TRP A 283 17.29 -10.72 -22.68
N THR A 284 16.14 -10.30 -22.23
CA THR A 284 15.74 -10.37 -20.82
C THR A 284 15.24 -11.77 -20.46
N PRO A 285 15.19 -12.14 -19.17
CA PRO A 285 14.58 -13.40 -18.75
C PRO A 285 13.17 -13.64 -19.27
N SER A 286 12.41 -12.56 -19.48
CA SER A 286 11.05 -12.59 -20.02
C SER A 286 11.03 -12.98 -21.50
N GLY A 287 11.96 -12.40 -22.29
CA GLY A 287 12.09 -12.74 -23.70
C GLY A 287 12.60 -14.16 -23.90
N VAL A 288 13.54 -14.62 -23.05
CA VAL A 288 14.00 -16.02 -23.05
C VAL A 288 12.84 -16.97 -22.75
N ALA A 289 11.95 -16.64 -21.80
CA ALA A 289 10.78 -17.44 -21.50
C ALA A 289 9.80 -17.50 -22.69
N ALA A 290 9.51 -16.36 -23.33
CA ALA A 290 8.63 -16.28 -24.51
C ALA A 290 9.23 -17.07 -25.70
N GLY A 291 10.53 -16.91 -25.99
CA GLY A 291 11.23 -17.67 -27.01
C GLY A 291 11.21 -19.18 -26.75
N SER A 292 11.38 -19.60 -25.50
CA SER A 292 11.32 -21.03 -25.13
C SER A 292 9.93 -21.66 -25.38
N ILE A 293 8.85 -20.87 -25.41
CA ILE A 293 7.52 -21.36 -25.76
C ILE A 293 7.39 -21.52 -27.30
N ALA A 294 7.92 -20.55 -28.05
CA ALA A 294 7.75 -20.47 -29.49
C ALA A 294 8.68 -21.44 -30.26
N ASP A 295 9.95 -21.54 -29.87
CA ASP A 295 10.99 -22.23 -30.65
C ASP A 295 10.93 -23.77 -30.55
N GLY A 296 10.48 -24.29 -29.41
CA GLY A 296 10.18 -25.74 -29.23
C GLY A 296 11.34 -26.72 -29.42
N GLY A 297 12.60 -26.27 -29.62
CA GLY A 297 13.75 -27.06 -29.91
C GLY A 297 14.88 -26.98 -28.89
N LEU A 298 16.13 -27.17 -29.33
CA LEU A 298 17.30 -27.09 -28.47
C LEU A 298 17.48 -25.69 -27.84
N THR A 299 17.11 -24.65 -28.56
CA THR A 299 17.10 -23.25 -28.08
C THR A 299 16.13 -23.07 -26.90
N ALA A 300 14.96 -23.72 -26.95
CA ALA A 300 14.00 -23.72 -25.86
C ALA A 300 14.56 -24.41 -24.59
N VAL A 301 15.27 -25.54 -24.77
CA VAL A 301 15.96 -26.24 -23.67
C VAL A 301 17.02 -25.33 -23.04
N ALA A 302 17.86 -24.68 -23.86
CA ALA A 302 18.86 -23.74 -23.38
C ALA A 302 18.22 -22.57 -22.61
N GLY A 303 17.09 -22.03 -23.09
CA GLY A 303 16.30 -20.98 -22.42
C GLY A 303 15.75 -21.44 -21.06
N VAL A 304 15.20 -22.65 -20.98
CA VAL A 304 14.71 -23.27 -19.73
C VAL A 304 15.85 -23.42 -18.72
N VAL A 305 17.03 -23.90 -19.16
CA VAL A 305 18.23 -24.02 -18.30
C VAL A 305 18.67 -22.64 -17.80
N LEU A 306 18.71 -21.64 -18.67
CA LEU A 306 19.07 -20.28 -18.28
C LEU A 306 18.10 -19.71 -17.24
N LEU A 307 16.78 -19.90 -17.42
CA LEU A 307 15.78 -19.50 -16.44
C LEU A 307 16.00 -20.20 -15.09
N ALA A 308 16.31 -21.48 -15.08
CA ALA A 308 16.60 -22.22 -13.86
C ALA A 308 17.85 -21.66 -13.13
N VAL A 309 18.91 -21.32 -13.88
CA VAL A 309 20.11 -20.67 -13.32
C VAL A 309 19.78 -19.29 -12.73
N LEU A 310 18.97 -18.49 -13.43
CA LEU A 310 18.54 -17.17 -12.93
C LEU A 310 17.72 -17.27 -11.65
N ILE A 311 16.83 -18.26 -11.55
CA ILE A 311 16.05 -18.53 -10.33
C ILE A 311 16.98 -18.92 -9.18
N ALA A 312 17.95 -19.79 -9.43
CA ALA A 312 18.93 -20.21 -8.42
C ALA A 312 19.76 -19.00 -7.93
N GLY A 313 20.19 -18.13 -8.85
CA GLY A 313 20.88 -16.88 -8.52
C GLY A 313 20.04 -15.91 -7.71
N ALA A 314 18.80 -15.68 -8.14
CA ALA A 314 17.84 -14.81 -7.41
C ALA A 314 17.53 -15.38 -6.02
N GLY A 315 17.38 -16.70 -5.90
CA GLY A 315 17.19 -17.40 -4.62
C GLY A 315 18.37 -17.24 -3.67
N TRP A 316 19.59 -17.39 -4.20
CA TRP A 316 20.81 -17.17 -3.42
C TRP A 316 20.92 -15.72 -2.91
N LEU A 317 20.65 -14.75 -3.78
CA LEU A 317 20.62 -13.34 -3.40
C LEU A 317 19.54 -13.06 -2.35
N TRP A 318 18.36 -13.67 -2.48
CA TRP A 318 17.30 -13.52 -1.49
C TRP A 318 17.70 -14.11 -0.14
N ILE A 319 18.32 -15.29 -0.09
CA ILE A 319 18.86 -15.88 1.13
C ILE A 319 19.87 -14.94 1.79
N ALA A 320 20.78 -14.36 1.01
CA ALA A 320 21.75 -13.40 1.50
C ALA A 320 21.10 -12.13 2.07
N ALA A 321 20.11 -11.58 1.37
CA ALA A 321 19.34 -10.43 1.83
C ALA A 321 18.55 -10.72 3.12
N LEU A 322 17.92 -11.89 3.19
CA LEU A 322 17.16 -12.33 4.36
C LEU A 322 18.05 -12.49 5.59
N ARG A 323 19.21 -13.14 5.44
CA ARG A 323 20.19 -13.27 6.53
C ARG A 323 20.63 -11.92 7.08
N ARG A 324 20.89 -10.94 6.18
CA ARG A 324 21.26 -9.58 6.60
C ARG A 324 20.10 -8.89 7.32
N ALA A 325 18.87 -9.05 6.83
CA ALA A 325 17.68 -8.45 7.44
C ALA A 325 17.39 -8.98 8.85
N LEU A 326 17.63 -10.29 9.10
CA LEU A 326 17.40 -10.92 10.40
C LEU A 326 18.43 -10.53 11.47
N VAL A 327 19.66 -10.14 11.07
CA VAL A 327 20.76 -9.79 12.00
C VAL A 327 20.81 -8.29 12.29
N SER A 328 20.22 -7.44 11.44
CA SER A 328 20.27 -5.99 11.62
C SER A 328 19.27 -5.51 12.67
N PRO A 329 19.70 -4.87 13.79
CA PRO A 329 18.79 -4.34 14.81
C PRO A 329 17.84 -3.28 14.23
N ASP A 330 16.60 -3.23 14.72
CA ASP A 330 15.67 -2.15 14.38
C ASP A 330 16.14 -0.82 14.97
N ALA A 331 16.73 0.04 14.15
CA ALA A 331 17.14 1.39 14.53
C ALA A 331 15.94 2.37 14.68
N SER A 332 14.70 1.88 14.68
CA SER A 332 13.48 2.70 14.69
C SER A 332 13.15 3.35 16.04
N THR A 333 13.87 3.01 17.13
CA THR A 333 13.61 3.48 18.50
C THR A 333 14.41 4.72 18.93
N GLN A 334 15.25 5.30 18.08
CA GLN A 334 15.90 6.55 18.44
C GLN A 334 14.90 7.71 18.35
N GLY A 335 14.34 8.08 19.48
CA GLY A 335 13.49 9.25 19.66
C GLY A 335 14.20 10.51 19.18
N ALA A 336 13.74 11.07 18.06
CA ALA A 336 14.20 12.37 17.61
C ALA A 336 13.78 13.44 18.62
N ALA A 337 14.73 14.26 19.08
CA ALA A 337 14.47 15.39 19.97
C ALA A 337 13.29 16.23 19.43
N VAL A 338 12.31 16.45 20.28
CA VAL A 338 11.12 17.26 19.96
C VAL A 338 11.54 18.73 19.84
N ARG A 339 11.79 19.20 18.64
CA ARG A 339 11.93 20.63 18.36
C ARG A 339 10.54 21.24 18.22
N ASN A 340 10.13 22.04 19.19
CA ASN A 340 8.93 22.89 19.11
C ASN A 340 9.18 24.03 18.11
N SER A 341 9.00 23.77 16.82
CA SER A 341 8.91 24.83 15.82
C SER A 341 7.44 25.11 15.55
N ARG A 342 6.97 26.29 15.94
CA ARG A 342 5.67 26.82 15.49
C ARG A 342 5.72 26.94 13.95
N GLY A 343 4.96 26.11 13.23
CA GLY A 343 4.92 26.14 11.77
C GLY A 343 4.26 27.41 11.26
N LEU A 344 4.44 27.71 9.97
CA LEU A 344 3.87 28.89 9.30
C LEU A 344 2.34 29.02 9.53
N LEU A 345 1.62 27.89 9.55
CA LEU A 345 0.17 27.87 9.80
C LEU A 345 -0.20 28.33 11.23
N ALA A 346 0.63 28.08 12.22
CA ALA A 346 0.39 28.56 13.59
C ALA A 346 0.50 30.10 13.71
N ARG A 347 1.00 30.78 12.66
CA ARG A 347 1.03 32.25 12.57
C ARG A 347 -0.22 32.81 11.88
N VAL A 348 -0.91 32.00 11.08
CA VAL A 348 -2.04 32.43 10.26
C VAL A 348 -3.39 32.01 10.84
N LEU A 349 -3.45 30.84 11.50
CA LEU A 349 -4.65 30.31 12.13
C LEU A 349 -4.69 30.67 13.62
N PRO A 350 -5.83 31.13 14.15
CA PRO A 350 -6.00 31.33 15.58
C PRO A 350 -5.83 30.01 16.33
N ASP A 351 -5.28 30.10 17.56
CA ASP A 351 -5.08 28.93 18.41
C ASP A 351 -6.44 28.24 18.67
N GLY A 352 -6.49 26.94 18.37
CA GLY A 352 -7.72 26.15 18.51
C GLY A 352 -7.59 24.72 17.98
N PRO A 353 -8.60 23.86 18.20
CA PRO A 353 -8.55 22.47 17.81
C PRO A 353 -8.37 22.25 16.29
N LEU A 354 -8.98 23.11 15.47
CA LEU A 354 -8.82 23.08 14.01
C LEU A 354 -7.36 23.29 13.60
N ALA A 355 -6.68 24.30 14.17
CA ALA A 355 -5.29 24.61 13.88
C ALA A 355 -4.34 23.53 14.41
N ALA A 356 -4.64 22.95 15.57
CA ALA A 356 -3.87 21.86 16.16
C ALA A 356 -3.89 20.62 15.25
N VAL A 357 -5.06 20.21 14.75
CA VAL A 357 -5.21 19.08 13.84
C VAL A 357 -4.55 19.38 12.49
N ALA A 358 -4.80 20.54 11.90
CA ALA A 358 -4.17 20.93 10.64
C ALA A 358 -2.63 20.94 10.76
N GLY A 359 -2.10 21.47 11.86
CA GLY A 359 -0.66 21.46 12.15
C GLY A 359 -0.10 20.05 12.35
N LYS A 360 -0.84 19.12 12.98
CA LYS A 360 -0.48 17.70 13.11
C LYS A 360 -0.36 17.07 11.73
N GLU A 361 -1.38 17.20 10.89
CA GLU A 361 -1.44 16.59 9.55
C GLU A 361 -0.36 17.13 8.61
N LEU A 362 -0.07 18.43 8.65
CA LEU A 362 1.03 19.01 7.87
C LEU A 362 2.41 18.50 8.32
N LYS A 363 2.58 18.25 9.64
CA LYS A 363 3.79 17.60 10.14
C LYS A 363 3.89 16.16 9.63
N TYR A 364 2.77 15.45 9.58
CA TYR A 364 2.71 14.09 9.01
C TYR A 364 3.01 14.09 7.52
N ALA A 365 2.38 14.94 6.73
CA ALA A 365 2.64 15.07 5.29
C ALA A 365 4.14 15.28 4.98
N ARG A 366 4.86 16.01 5.87
CA ARG A 366 6.30 16.24 5.74
C ARG A 366 7.17 15.10 6.27
N ARG A 367 6.71 14.36 7.30
CA ARG A 367 7.51 13.35 8.00
C ARG A 367 7.22 11.92 7.55
N ASP A 368 5.98 11.63 7.18
CA ASP A 368 5.58 10.31 6.74
C ASP A 368 6.00 10.09 5.27
N PRO A 369 6.86 9.10 5.00
CA PRO A 369 7.29 8.78 3.65
C PRO A 369 6.12 8.30 2.75
N ARG A 370 5.06 7.72 3.32
CA ARG A 370 3.87 7.25 2.57
C ARG A 370 3.12 8.42 1.94
N GLY A 371 2.85 9.47 2.72
CA GLY A 371 2.22 10.69 2.22
C GLY A 371 3.04 11.31 1.08
N ARG A 372 4.37 11.39 1.23
CA ARG A 372 5.24 11.94 0.18
C ARG A 372 5.17 11.15 -1.12
N VAL A 373 5.23 9.81 -1.05
CA VAL A 373 5.08 8.95 -2.23
C VAL A 373 3.76 9.20 -2.94
N GLY A 374 2.66 9.32 -2.18
CA GLY A 374 1.35 9.62 -2.75
C GLY A 374 1.30 10.98 -3.47
N TRP A 375 1.89 12.03 -2.89
CA TRP A 375 2.02 13.34 -3.54
C TRP A 375 2.84 13.28 -4.83
N PHE A 376 4.00 12.61 -4.80
CA PHE A 376 4.83 12.43 -5.99
C PHE A 376 4.13 11.58 -7.06
N ALA A 377 3.40 10.53 -6.67
CA ALA A 377 2.62 9.73 -7.61
C ALA A 377 1.53 10.57 -8.29
N ALA A 378 0.82 11.42 -7.54
CA ALA A 378 -0.19 12.31 -8.11
C ALA A 378 0.43 13.28 -9.14
N ILE A 379 1.58 13.88 -8.82
CA ILE A 379 2.32 14.77 -9.74
C ILE A 379 2.75 14.00 -10.99
N ALA A 380 3.35 12.82 -10.82
CA ALA A 380 3.87 12.02 -11.92
C ALA A 380 2.74 11.54 -12.86
N VAL A 381 1.65 10.99 -12.32
CA VAL A 381 0.51 10.53 -13.13
C VAL A 381 -0.12 11.69 -13.89
N THR A 382 -0.36 12.82 -13.20
CA THR A 382 -0.92 14.02 -13.84
C THR A 382 -0.01 14.56 -14.94
N GLY A 383 1.30 14.65 -14.67
CA GLY A 383 2.29 15.15 -15.62
C GLY A 383 2.41 14.25 -16.86
N VAL A 384 2.47 12.93 -16.65
CA VAL A 384 2.50 11.96 -17.74
C VAL A 384 1.24 12.03 -18.58
N MET A 385 0.09 12.12 -17.94
CA MET A 385 -1.18 12.21 -18.66
C MET A 385 -1.27 13.49 -19.49
N ALA A 386 -0.87 14.63 -18.91
CA ALA A 386 -0.81 15.89 -19.63
C ALA A 386 0.14 15.79 -20.83
N PHE A 387 1.29 15.13 -20.66
CA PHE A 387 2.26 14.92 -21.72
C PHE A 387 1.76 13.92 -22.78
N SER A 388 1.10 12.83 -22.39
CA SER A 388 0.56 11.81 -23.32
C SER A 388 -0.52 12.37 -24.23
N LEU A 389 -1.26 13.36 -23.75
CA LEU A 389 -2.31 14.04 -24.52
C LEU A 389 -1.75 15.22 -25.35
N TYR A 390 -0.46 15.54 -25.19
CA TYR A 390 0.23 16.55 -25.99
C TYR A 390 0.45 16.03 -27.41
N GLY A 391 -0.06 16.73 -28.40
CA GLY A 391 0.10 16.36 -29.82
C GLY A 391 -1.17 15.86 -30.51
N ASP A 392 -2.18 15.44 -29.78
CA ASP A 392 -3.48 15.03 -30.35
C ASP A 392 -4.44 16.23 -30.61
N GLY A 393 -3.92 17.46 -30.47
CA GLY A 393 -4.73 18.66 -30.39
C GLY A 393 -5.07 19.31 -31.74
N ASP A 394 -5.97 18.75 -32.51
CA ASP A 394 -6.78 19.57 -33.43
C ASP A 394 -7.83 20.31 -32.57
N GLY A 395 -7.54 21.57 -32.28
CA GLY A 395 -8.35 22.67 -31.70
C GLY A 395 -9.63 22.42 -30.86
N ALA A 396 -10.38 21.34 -31.09
CA ALA A 396 -11.60 21.01 -30.37
C ALA A 396 -11.36 20.21 -29.07
N ALA A 397 -10.22 19.54 -28.95
CA ALA A 397 -9.88 18.70 -27.80
C ALA A 397 -9.19 19.46 -26.67
N GLY A 398 -8.81 20.72 -26.83
CA GLY A 398 -8.00 21.49 -25.90
C GLY A 398 -8.54 21.55 -24.46
N GLY A 399 -9.88 21.58 -24.30
CA GLY A 399 -10.51 21.57 -22.99
C GLY A 399 -10.32 20.24 -22.24
N VAL A 400 -10.51 19.10 -22.90
CA VAL A 400 -10.32 17.76 -22.31
C VAL A 400 -8.87 17.59 -21.90
N LEU A 401 -7.93 18.02 -22.77
CA LEU A 401 -6.48 17.87 -22.57
C LEU A 401 -5.97 18.64 -21.35
N ALA A 402 -6.57 19.80 -21.05
CA ALA A 402 -6.20 20.61 -19.91
C ALA A 402 -6.88 20.14 -18.60
N ILE A 403 -8.17 19.78 -18.66
CA ILE A 403 -9.01 19.51 -17.48
C ILE A 403 -8.78 18.09 -16.92
N ALA A 404 -8.72 17.08 -17.79
CA ALA A 404 -8.65 15.69 -17.35
C ALA A 404 -7.40 15.39 -16.48
N PRO A 405 -6.17 15.80 -16.84
CA PRO A 405 -5.01 15.57 -15.99
C PRO A 405 -5.14 16.23 -14.61
N ALA A 406 -5.61 17.48 -14.56
CA ALA A 406 -5.79 18.19 -13.29
C ALA A 406 -6.83 17.53 -12.38
N CYS A 407 -7.95 17.06 -12.94
CA CYS A 407 -8.98 16.33 -12.21
C CYS A 407 -8.46 14.96 -11.69
N ILE A 408 -7.68 14.23 -12.48
CA ILE A 408 -7.05 12.97 -12.04
C ILE A 408 -6.06 13.24 -10.90
N GLY A 409 -5.27 14.31 -10.99
CA GLY A 409 -4.42 14.73 -9.89
C GLY A 409 -5.20 14.98 -8.60
N ALA A 410 -6.35 15.67 -8.69
CA ALA A 410 -7.23 15.92 -7.55
C ALA A 410 -7.81 14.63 -6.96
N VAL A 411 -8.23 13.67 -7.81
CA VAL A 411 -8.70 12.33 -7.39
C VAL A 411 -7.58 11.56 -6.70
N MET A 412 -6.38 11.53 -7.29
CA MET A 412 -5.22 10.84 -6.72
C MET A 412 -4.84 11.38 -5.34
N ILE A 413 -4.89 12.70 -5.15
CA ILE A 413 -4.64 13.33 -3.86
C ILE A 413 -5.73 12.95 -2.86
N SER A 414 -7.00 13.01 -3.24
CA SER A 414 -8.13 12.77 -2.34
C SER A 414 -8.24 11.32 -1.86
N ILE A 415 -7.90 10.34 -2.71
CA ILE A 415 -7.90 8.91 -2.35
C ILE A 415 -6.95 8.61 -1.19
N GLN A 416 -5.84 9.32 -1.05
CA GLN A 416 -4.90 9.10 0.05
C GLN A 416 -5.55 9.34 1.43
N TRP A 417 -6.67 10.06 1.47
CA TRP A 417 -7.38 10.42 2.69
C TRP A 417 -8.61 9.54 2.97
N CYS A 418 -8.84 8.51 2.15
CA CYS A 418 -9.94 7.56 2.36
C CYS A 418 -9.78 6.70 3.62
N ASN A 419 -8.62 6.73 4.28
CA ASN A 419 -8.32 6.03 5.53
C ASN A 419 -7.63 6.92 6.57
N ALA A 420 -8.04 8.17 6.69
CA ALA A 420 -7.42 9.15 7.58
C ALA A 420 -7.39 8.72 9.06
N PHE A 421 -8.42 8.02 9.55
CA PHE A 421 -8.47 7.49 10.92
C PHE A 421 -7.63 6.21 11.09
N GLY A 422 -7.55 5.36 10.09
CA GLY A 422 -6.68 4.18 10.14
C GLY A 422 -5.19 4.52 10.14
N ILE A 423 -4.81 5.69 9.59
CA ILE A 423 -3.43 6.21 9.66
C ILE A 423 -3.06 6.60 11.08
N ASP A 424 -3.98 7.18 11.84
CA ASP A 424 -3.78 7.50 13.27
C ASP A 424 -3.58 6.23 14.11
N GLY A 425 -4.15 5.10 13.67
CA GLY A 425 -3.93 3.79 14.28
C GLY A 425 -4.21 3.81 15.79
N ARG A 426 -3.28 3.27 16.57
CA ARG A 426 -3.40 3.22 18.03
C ARG A 426 -3.54 4.59 18.69
N SER A 427 -3.06 5.69 18.06
CA SER A 427 -3.17 7.03 18.66
C SER A 427 -4.60 7.59 18.63
N LEU A 428 -5.52 6.94 17.92
CA LEU A 428 -6.92 7.36 17.82
C LEU A 428 -7.65 7.37 19.17
N TRP A 429 -7.20 6.59 20.18
CA TRP A 429 -7.76 6.62 21.53
C TRP A 429 -7.69 8.01 22.17
N MET A 430 -6.65 8.81 21.85
CA MET A 430 -6.52 10.18 22.35
C MET A 430 -7.68 11.06 21.86
N ASN A 431 -8.11 10.88 20.61
CA ASN A 431 -9.25 11.59 20.06
C ASN A 431 -10.54 11.16 20.77
N ALA A 432 -10.68 9.86 21.08
CA ALA A 432 -11.86 9.34 21.78
C ALA A 432 -11.98 9.90 23.21
N VAL A 433 -10.87 10.13 23.90
CA VAL A 433 -10.85 10.76 25.23
C VAL A 433 -11.08 12.27 25.15
N ALA A 434 -10.56 12.93 24.12
CA ALA A 434 -10.62 14.39 23.97
C ALA A 434 -11.94 14.88 23.39
N TYR A 435 -12.65 14.06 22.59
CA TYR A 435 -13.84 14.47 21.84
C TYR A 435 -15.11 14.00 22.54
N GLY A 436 -15.86 14.96 23.09
CA GLY A 436 -17.13 14.71 23.79
C GLY A 436 -18.36 14.78 22.89
N THR A 437 -18.25 15.34 21.68
CA THR A 437 -19.39 15.60 20.79
C THR A 437 -19.08 15.26 19.33
N ASP A 438 -20.13 15.09 18.53
CA ASP A 438 -19.99 14.93 17.08
C ASP A 438 -19.39 16.19 16.40
N ARG A 439 -19.51 17.36 17.05
CA ARG A 439 -18.89 18.60 16.58
C ARG A 439 -17.38 18.54 16.65
N ASP A 440 -16.80 17.89 17.66
CA ASP A 440 -15.35 17.75 17.81
C ASP A 440 -14.78 16.88 16.71
N TRP A 441 -15.45 15.77 16.39
CA TRP A 441 -15.10 14.91 15.25
C TRP A 441 -15.19 15.65 13.91
N ARG A 442 -16.20 16.49 13.71
CA ARG A 442 -16.31 17.32 12.50
C ARG A 442 -15.18 18.35 12.43
N THR A 443 -14.76 18.89 13.55
CA THR A 443 -13.66 19.85 13.64
C THR A 443 -12.33 19.16 13.33
N ASP A 444 -12.12 17.92 13.81
CA ASP A 444 -10.96 17.10 13.44
C ASP A 444 -10.90 16.86 11.93
N ILE A 445 -11.99 16.37 11.32
CA ILE A 445 -12.04 16.16 9.87
C ILE A 445 -11.82 17.48 9.12
N ALA A 446 -12.36 18.61 9.62
CA ALA A 446 -12.13 19.91 9.01
C ALA A 446 -10.66 20.34 9.04
N GLY A 447 -9.97 20.09 10.14
CA GLY A 447 -8.53 20.34 10.26
C GLY A 447 -7.70 19.51 9.29
N ARG A 448 -8.09 18.23 9.09
CA ARG A 448 -7.48 17.35 8.09
C ARG A 448 -7.70 17.88 6.67
N HIS A 449 -8.93 18.22 6.32
CA HIS A 449 -9.25 18.81 5.01
C HIS A 449 -8.47 20.10 4.74
N LEU A 450 -8.35 20.96 5.75
CA LEU A 450 -7.58 22.21 5.67
C LEU A 450 -6.08 21.92 5.41
N ALA A 451 -5.50 20.95 6.08
CA ALA A 451 -4.11 20.57 5.87
C ALA A 451 -3.87 20.08 4.42
N VAL A 452 -4.77 19.25 3.91
CA VAL A 452 -4.70 18.78 2.51
C VAL A 452 -4.85 19.94 1.55
N ALA A 453 -5.86 20.78 1.73
CA ALA A 453 -6.13 21.93 0.87
C ALA A 453 -4.94 22.89 0.82
N THR A 454 -4.24 23.10 1.93
CA THR A 454 -3.05 23.96 1.99
C THR A 454 -1.95 23.54 1.02
N ILE A 455 -1.80 22.24 0.78
CA ILE A 455 -0.80 21.68 -0.16
C ILE A 455 -1.43 21.48 -1.54
N ALA A 456 -2.63 20.89 -1.60
CA ALA A 456 -3.27 20.48 -2.84
C ALA A 456 -3.71 21.64 -3.72
N VAL A 457 -4.25 22.71 -3.13
CA VAL A 457 -4.78 23.86 -3.90
C VAL A 457 -3.69 24.52 -4.75
N PRO A 458 -2.53 24.93 -4.19
CA PRO A 458 -1.47 25.50 -5.02
C PRO A 458 -0.85 24.46 -5.97
N LEU A 459 -0.73 23.20 -5.57
CA LEU A 459 -0.20 22.15 -6.43
C LEU A 459 -1.10 21.91 -7.65
N LEU A 460 -2.40 21.80 -7.46
CA LEU A 460 -3.36 21.59 -8.55
C LEU A 460 -3.43 22.79 -9.48
N LEU A 461 -3.24 24.01 -8.96
CA LEU A 461 -3.11 25.22 -9.81
C LEU A 461 -1.90 25.09 -10.75
N VAL A 462 -0.75 24.71 -10.21
CA VAL A 462 0.47 24.49 -11.02
C VAL A 462 0.23 23.39 -12.06
N LEU A 463 -0.31 22.25 -11.65
CA LEU A 463 -0.56 21.12 -12.56
C LEU A 463 -1.59 21.46 -13.64
N ALA A 464 -2.65 22.20 -13.31
CA ALA A 464 -3.65 22.66 -14.28
C ALA A 464 -3.02 23.67 -15.28
N THR A 465 -2.17 24.57 -14.79
CA THR A 465 -1.48 25.52 -15.65
C THR A 465 -0.51 24.81 -16.61
N VAL A 466 0.26 23.84 -16.11
CA VAL A 466 1.16 23.02 -16.94
C VAL A 466 0.36 22.23 -17.98
N ALA A 467 -0.76 21.60 -17.58
CA ALA A 467 -1.61 20.86 -18.51
C ALA A 467 -2.20 21.78 -19.60
N ALA A 468 -2.65 22.99 -19.24
CA ALA A 468 -3.16 23.97 -20.19
C ALA A 468 -2.09 24.47 -21.17
N LEU A 469 -0.87 24.71 -20.69
CA LEU A 469 0.27 25.08 -21.54
C LEU A 469 0.63 23.96 -22.53
N LEU A 470 0.66 22.72 -22.07
CA LEU A 470 0.90 21.54 -22.91
C LEU A 470 -0.24 21.33 -23.91
N ALA A 471 -1.49 21.62 -23.53
CA ALA A 471 -2.65 21.59 -24.44
C ALA A 471 -2.66 22.74 -25.47
N GLY A 472 -1.69 23.66 -25.39
CA GLY A 472 -1.55 24.78 -26.36
C GLY A 472 -2.48 25.98 -26.10
N ASP A 473 -3.33 25.96 -25.05
CA ASP A 473 -4.22 27.08 -24.72
C ASP A 473 -4.30 27.35 -23.22
N VAL A 474 -3.56 28.37 -22.79
CA VAL A 474 -3.49 28.80 -21.39
C VAL A 474 -4.84 29.28 -20.83
N ARG A 475 -5.83 29.61 -21.65
CA ARG A 475 -7.17 30.03 -21.20
C ARG A 475 -7.86 28.93 -20.38
N TRP A 476 -7.49 27.68 -20.61
CA TRP A 476 -8.00 26.53 -19.86
C TRP A 476 -7.38 26.36 -18.47
N ALA A 477 -6.32 27.10 -18.12
CA ALA A 477 -5.65 26.95 -16.83
C ALA A 477 -6.59 27.25 -15.65
N VAL A 478 -7.38 28.34 -15.74
CA VAL A 478 -8.32 28.71 -14.68
C VAL A 478 -9.51 27.75 -14.61
N PRO A 479 -10.23 27.42 -15.70
CA PRO A 479 -11.29 26.41 -15.66
C PRO A 479 -10.81 25.06 -15.15
N ALA A 480 -9.63 24.58 -15.55
CA ALA A 480 -9.05 23.32 -15.09
C ALA A 480 -8.71 23.34 -13.60
N ALA A 481 -8.11 24.41 -13.10
CA ALA A 481 -7.80 24.57 -11.67
C ALA A 481 -9.07 24.61 -10.81
N LEU A 482 -10.07 25.40 -11.18
CA LEU A 482 -11.34 25.52 -10.46
C LEU A 482 -12.08 24.17 -10.43
N THR A 483 -12.11 23.45 -11.57
CA THR A 483 -12.74 22.14 -11.66
C THR A 483 -11.99 21.12 -10.79
N ALA A 484 -10.66 21.10 -10.83
CA ALA A 484 -9.82 20.22 -10.01
C ALA A 484 -10.02 20.50 -8.50
N TRP A 485 -10.17 21.75 -8.08
CA TRP A 485 -10.50 22.11 -6.69
C TRP A 485 -11.89 21.62 -6.27
N GLY A 486 -12.86 21.68 -7.17
CA GLY A 486 -14.19 21.10 -6.96
C GLY A 486 -14.14 19.59 -6.77
N VAL A 487 -13.40 18.89 -7.63
CA VAL A 487 -13.15 17.44 -7.56
C VAL A 487 -12.41 17.08 -6.26
N LEU A 488 -11.40 17.85 -5.87
CA LEU A 488 -10.72 17.67 -4.59
C LEU A 488 -11.70 17.75 -3.41
N GLY A 489 -12.58 18.76 -3.40
CA GLY A 489 -13.58 18.93 -2.35
C GLY A 489 -14.56 17.75 -2.28
N ALA A 490 -15.02 17.24 -3.42
CA ALA A 490 -15.86 16.06 -3.52
C ALA A 490 -15.12 14.82 -2.97
N GLY A 491 -13.88 14.62 -3.40
CA GLY A 491 -13.06 13.49 -2.97
C GLY A 491 -12.73 13.51 -1.47
N LEU A 492 -12.48 14.67 -0.89
CA LEU A 492 -12.31 14.83 0.56
C LEU A 492 -13.60 14.49 1.33
N GLY A 493 -14.78 14.85 0.79
CA GLY A 493 -16.06 14.48 1.37
C GLY A 493 -16.29 12.97 1.37
N VAL A 494 -16.02 12.30 0.23
CA VAL A 494 -16.07 10.84 0.10
C VAL A 494 -15.03 10.17 0.99
N GLY A 495 -13.79 10.68 1.01
CA GLY A 495 -12.70 10.18 1.83
C GLY A 495 -13.02 10.22 3.32
N ALA A 496 -13.68 11.26 3.80
CA ALA A 496 -14.15 11.34 5.18
C ALA A 496 -15.12 10.20 5.51
N LEU A 497 -16.08 9.90 4.62
CA LEU A 497 -17.05 8.82 4.81
C LEU A 497 -16.39 7.45 4.77
N THR A 498 -15.53 7.18 3.78
CA THR A 498 -14.84 5.89 3.67
C THR A 498 -13.93 5.63 4.85
N SER A 499 -13.23 6.66 5.36
CA SER A 499 -12.34 6.58 6.52
C SER A 499 -13.07 6.17 7.81
N VAL A 500 -14.37 6.48 7.93
CA VAL A 500 -15.20 6.10 9.09
C VAL A 500 -15.93 4.78 8.87
N LEU A 501 -16.37 4.51 7.63
CA LEU A 501 -17.16 3.32 7.33
C LEU A 501 -16.30 2.07 7.13
N MET A 502 -15.10 2.25 6.57
CA MET A 502 -14.18 1.16 6.19
C MET A 502 -12.75 1.45 6.64
N PRO A 503 -12.51 1.73 7.94
CA PRO A 503 -11.16 1.95 8.44
C PRO A 503 -10.35 0.66 8.35
N TYR A 504 -9.07 0.79 7.99
CA TYR A 504 -8.12 -0.32 8.01
C TYR A 504 -6.82 0.12 8.66
N THR A 505 -6.19 -0.80 9.41
CA THR A 505 -4.93 -0.53 10.10
C THR A 505 -3.79 -0.42 9.10
N VAL A 506 -2.90 0.50 9.41
CA VAL A 506 -1.64 0.70 8.69
C VAL A 506 -0.51 0.20 9.59
N PRO A 507 0.49 -0.55 9.09
CA PRO A 507 1.59 -1.04 9.91
C PRO A 507 2.32 0.10 10.64
N GLU A 508 2.69 -0.11 11.90
CA GLU A 508 3.42 0.88 12.70
C GLU A 508 4.83 1.16 12.13
N ARG A 509 5.44 0.14 11.51
CA ARG A 509 6.71 0.32 10.81
C ARG A 509 6.49 1.19 9.57
N LEU A 510 7.13 2.35 9.57
CA LEU A 510 7.07 3.31 8.47
C LEU A 510 7.75 2.73 7.22
N ASN A 511 6.97 2.04 6.40
CA ASN A 511 7.34 1.64 5.05
C ASN A 511 6.56 2.52 4.06
N ALA A 512 7.26 3.16 3.14
CA ALA A 512 6.66 4.07 2.16
C ALA A 512 5.59 3.41 1.28
N PHE A 513 5.59 2.10 1.18
CA PHE A 513 4.77 1.32 0.26
C PHE A 513 3.75 0.39 0.93
N THR A 514 3.79 0.25 2.26
CA THR A 514 2.82 -0.60 2.94
C THR A 514 1.62 0.24 3.36
N GLY A 515 0.56 0.22 2.57
CA GLY A 515 -0.66 1.00 2.81
C GLY A 515 -1.64 0.36 3.79
N ALA A 516 -1.58 -0.96 4.01
CA ALA A 516 -2.48 -1.67 4.92
C ALA A 516 -1.74 -2.76 5.72
N ALA A 517 -2.24 -3.08 6.90
CA ALA A 517 -1.74 -4.18 7.71
C ALA A 517 -2.01 -5.53 7.03
N PRO A 518 -1.21 -6.58 7.35
CA PRO A 518 -1.43 -7.92 6.84
C PRO A 518 -2.87 -8.40 7.02
N GLY A 519 -3.46 -8.96 5.96
CA GLY A 519 -4.85 -9.43 5.94
C GLY A 519 -5.91 -8.33 5.75
N GLN A 520 -5.55 -7.05 5.69
CA GLN A 520 -6.51 -5.95 5.46
C GLN A 520 -6.48 -5.38 4.03
N GLY A 521 -5.68 -5.95 3.14
CA GLY A 521 -5.55 -5.48 1.75
C GLY A 521 -6.89 -5.46 0.99
N GLY A 522 -7.78 -6.42 1.24
CA GLY A 522 -9.11 -6.44 0.64
C GLY A 522 -9.99 -5.27 1.08
N VAL A 523 -9.99 -4.93 2.37
CA VAL A 523 -10.74 -3.76 2.90
C VAL A 523 -10.15 -2.46 2.34
N ALA A 524 -8.83 -2.35 2.32
CA ALA A 524 -8.14 -1.19 1.76
C ALA A 524 -8.45 -1.01 0.27
N PHE A 525 -8.47 -2.11 -0.50
CA PHE A 525 -8.83 -2.08 -1.90
C PHE A 525 -10.28 -1.59 -2.11
N VAL A 526 -11.25 -2.18 -1.40
CA VAL A 526 -12.66 -1.77 -1.51
C VAL A 526 -12.86 -0.32 -1.08
N ALA A 527 -12.22 0.11 0.01
CA ALA A 527 -12.28 1.49 0.49
C ALA A 527 -11.71 2.47 -0.55
N SER A 528 -10.54 2.16 -1.12
CA SER A 528 -9.89 3.02 -2.12
C SER A 528 -10.66 3.03 -3.44
N PHE A 529 -11.13 1.86 -3.91
CA PHE A 529 -11.89 1.75 -5.13
C PHE A 529 -13.28 2.39 -5.01
N GLY A 530 -13.94 2.21 -3.85
CA GLY A 530 -15.19 2.89 -3.53
C GLY A 530 -15.03 4.41 -3.46
N ALA A 531 -13.91 4.88 -2.89
CA ALA A 531 -13.58 6.31 -2.87
C ALA A 531 -13.32 6.85 -4.30
N LEU A 532 -12.64 6.07 -5.14
CA LEU A 532 -12.41 6.42 -6.55
C LEU A 532 -13.72 6.57 -7.32
N ILE A 533 -14.57 5.55 -7.26
CA ILE A 533 -15.87 5.57 -7.95
C ILE A 533 -16.76 6.68 -7.39
N GLY A 534 -16.88 6.79 -6.07
CA GLY A 534 -17.70 7.80 -5.42
C GLY A 534 -17.25 9.22 -5.77
N THR A 535 -15.93 9.48 -5.77
CA THR A 535 -15.38 10.77 -6.19
C THR A 535 -15.64 11.03 -7.67
N GLY A 536 -15.43 10.03 -8.54
CA GLY A 536 -15.68 10.13 -9.98
C GLY A 536 -17.14 10.48 -10.27
N LEU A 537 -18.09 9.76 -9.67
CA LEU A 537 -19.52 10.02 -9.84
C LEU A 537 -19.93 11.42 -9.37
N LEU A 538 -19.43 11.87 -8.21
CA LEU A 538 -19.71 13.20 -7.69
C LEU A 538 -18.97 14.30 -8.45
N ALA A 539 -17.90 13.99 -9.17
CA ALA A 539 -17.19 14.95 -10.02
C ALA A 539 -17.90 15.18 -11.36
N LEU A 540 -18.67 14.20 -11.87
CA LEU A 540 -19.32 14.27 -13.20
C LEU A 540 -20.18 15.54 -13.40
N PRO A 541 -21.03 15.98 -12.44
CA PRO A 541 -21.89 17.14 -12.67
C PRO A 541 -21.13 18.45 -12.95
N ILE A 542 -19.88 18.56 -12.50
CA ILE A 542 -19.03 19.74 -12.72
C ILE A 542 -17.98 19.50 -13.81
N ALA A 543 -17.32 18.33 -13.82
CA ALA A 543 -16.23 18.08 -14.76
C ALA A 543 -16.73 17.89 -16.19
N LEU A 544 -17.83 17.14 -16.39
CA LEU A 544 -18.35 16.82 -17.72
C LEU A 544 -18.83 18.08 -18.48
N PRO A 545 -19.64 19.00 -17.89
CA PRO A 545 -20.02 20.21 -18.61
C PRO A 545 -18.84 21.09 -18.98
N VAL A 546 -17.83 21.23 -18.09
CA VAL A 546 -16.62 22.03 -18.39
C VAL A 546 -15.83 21.42 -19.53
N VAL A 547 -15.68 20.08 -19.56
CA VAL A 547 -15.07 19.33 -20.67
C VAL A 547 -15.83 19.53 -21.98
N LEU A 548 -17.15 19.59 -21.93
CA LEU A 548 -18.02 19.87 -23.09
C LEU A 548 -18.04 21.35 -23.53
N GLY A 549 -17.19 22.19 -22.95
CA GLY A 549 -17.03 23.60 -23.34
C GLY A 549 -17.84 24.61 -22.52
N LEU A 550 -18.64 24.16 -21.55
CA LEU A 550 -19.38 25.05 -20.64
C LEU A 550 -18.45 25.58 -19.53
N THR A 551 -17.45 26.35 -19.89
CA THR A 551 -16.36 26.79 -18.99
C THR A 551 -16.85 27.58 -17.79
N TRP A 552 -17.98 28.29 -17.86
CA TRP A 552 -18.56 29.02 -16.76
C TRP A 552 -18.97 28.11 -15.58
N VAL A 553 -19.26 26.83 -15.85
CA VAL A 553 -19.59 25.83 -14.81
C VAL A 553 -18.40 25.61 -13.87
N SER A 554 -17.17 25.83 -14.33
CA SER A 554 -15.98 25.74 -13.47
C SER A 554 -16.03 26.70 -12.29
N ALA A 555 -16.67 27.86 -12.41
CA ALA A 555 -16.89 28.78 -11.29
C ALA A 555 -17.77 28.18 -10.18
N LEU A 556 -18.69 27.27 -10.55
CA LEU A 556 -19.54 26.57 -9.59
C LEU A 556 -18.84 25.34 -8.97
N ALA A 557 -17.73 24.90 -9.55
CA ALA A 557 -17.02 23.71 -9.08
C ALA A 557 -16.49 23.88 -7.64
N VAL A 558 -15.95 25.04 -7.31
CA VAL A 558 -15.41 25.31 -5.97
C VAL A 558 -16.52 25.31 -4.90
N PRO A 559 -17.61 26.08 -5.00
CA PRO A 559 -18.70 26.02 -4.02
C PRO A 559 -19.34 24.64 -3.93
N TYR A 560 -19.48 23.92 -5.05
CA TYR A 560 -19.96 22.55 -5.08
C TYR A 560 -19.05 21.61 -4.30
N GLY A 561 -17.74 21.63 -4.55
CA GLY A 561 -16.76 20.83 -3.82
C GLY A 561 -16.71 21.15 -2.34
N LEU A 562 -16.81 22.42 -1.96
CA LEU A 562 -16.91 22.85 -0.56
C LEU A 562 -18.18 22.33 0.11
N LEU A 563 -19.31 22.31 -0.58
CA LEU A 563 -20.58 21.76 -0.11
C LEU A 563 -20.47 20.25 0.14
N LEU A 564 -19.87 19.50 -0.80
CA LEU A 564 -19.67 18.06 -0.66
C LEU A 564 -18.68 17.74 0.47
N SER A 565 -17.59 18.48 0.58
CA SER A 565 -16.64 18.36 1.69
C SER A 565 -17.32 18.65 3.05
N TRP A 566 -18.15 19.68 3.13
CA TRP A 566 -18.90 20.02 4.33
C TRP A 566 -19.96 18.96 4.68
N GLY A 567 -20.72 18.47 3.69
CA GLY A 567 -21.69 17.40 3.86
C GLY A 567 -21.03 16.11 4.34
N GLY A 568 -19.94 15.69 3.68
CA GLY A 568 -19.14 14.53 4.07
C GLY A 568 -18.63 14.62 5.51
N ARG A 569 -18.07 15.77 5.91
CA ARG A 569 -17.66 16.02 7.32
C ARG A 569 -18.81 15.92 8.32
N ARG A 570 -19.99 16.44 7.97
CA ARG A 570 -21.17 16.36 8.86
C ARG A 570 -21.62 14.92 9.08
N VAL A 571 -21.72 14.17 8.01
CA VAL A 571 -22.15 12.76 8.07
C VAL A 571 -21.08 11.91 8.74
N ALA A 572 -19.82 12.02 8.29
CA ALA A 572 -18.71 11.28 8.87
C ALA A 572 -18.51 11.57 10.36
N GLY A 573 -18.63 12.83 10.80
CA GLY A 573 -18.51 13.21 12.21
C GLY A 573 -19.59 12.58 13.10
N LYS A 574 -20.85 12.54 12.61
CA LYS A 574 -21.95 11.86 13.32
C LYS A 574 -21.69 10.34 13.43
N ILE A 575 -21.26 9.72 12.34
CA ILE A 575 -20.97 8.27 12.32
C ILE A 575 -19.76 7.97 13.20
N ALA A 576 -18.70 8.77 13.15
CA ALA A 576 -17.51 8.62 13.97
C ALA A 576 -17.86 8.68 15.47
N PHE A 577 -18.67 9.64 15.89
CA PHE A 577 -19.14 9.76 17.26
C PHE A 577 -20.00 8.57 17.70
N ALA A 578 -20.92 8.11 16.85
CA ALA A 578 -21.80 7.00 17.16
C ALA A 578 -21.07 5.64 17.18
N ARG A 579 -19.98 5.49 16.41
CA ARG A 579 -19.26 4.22 16.21
C ARG A 579 -17.81 4.27 16.69
N TYR A 580 -17.42 5.22 17.53
CA TYR A 580 -16.03 5.36 17.91
C TYR A 580 -15.43 4.10 18.60
N PRO A 581 -16.17 3.29 19.37
CA PRO A 581 -15.60 2.04 19.91
C PRO A 581 -15.19 1.07 18.79
N ALA A 582 -16.02 0.91 17.75
CA ALA A 582 -15.72 0.07 16.60
C ALA A 582 -14.56 0.65 15.75
N LEU A 583 -14.44 1.98 15.66
CA LEU A 583 -13.29 2.64 15.03
C LEU A 583 -11.99 2.35 15.78
N LEU A 584 -12.02 2.42 17.11
CA LEU A 584 -10.87 2.08 17.96
C LEU A 584 -10.47 0.62 17.80
N GLU A 585 -11.44 -0.29 17.83
CA GLU A 585 -11.19 -1.71 17.61
C GLU A 585 -10.56 -1.97 16.25
N ALA A 586 -11.15 -1.42 15.17
CA ALA A 586 -10.65 -1.59 13.81
C ALA A 586 -9.24 -1.01 13.61
N SER A 587 -8.88 0.08 14.32
CA SER A 587 -7.59 0.75 14.22
C SER A 587 -6.53 0.22 15.20
N SER A 588 -6.93 -0.48 16.26
CA SER A 588 -6.05 -1.04 17.29
C SER A 588 -5.71 -2.50 17.09
N MET A 589 -6.30 -3.17 16.10
CA MET A 589 -6.00 -4.58 15.82
C MET A 589 -4.50 -4.76 15.65
N ALA A 590 -3.93 -5.62 16.51
CA ALA A 590 -2.50 -5.89 16.56
C ALA A 590 -2.01 -6.40 15.19
N THR A 591 -1.02 -5.71 14.66
CA THR A 591 -0.26 -6.10 13.48
C THR A 591 0.77 -7.17 13.84
#